data_601486e0d275d89e8932f800b13c4417
#
_entry.id   601486e0d275d89e8932f800b13c4417
#
_cell.length_a   1.000
_cell.length_b   1.000
_cell.length_c   1.000
_cell.angle_alpha   90.00
_cell.angle_beta   90.00
_cell.angle_gamma   90.00
#
_symmetry.space_group_name_H-M   'P 1'
#
loop_
_entity.id
_entity.type
_entity.pdbx_description
1 polymer ?
#
loop_
_entity_poly.entity_id
_entity_poly.type
_entity_poly.pdbx_seq_one_letter_code
_entity_poly.pdbx_strand_id
1 'polypeptide(L)'
;MYKLKIDAWPINEVPTPKVCMSDSIFKRKARKHQSDFRWRVLHCGHNPNHRIGQYGSYLLWEDAVLGKNFYTPYWPKIKHAIENRYPNSKQYELTPIYANMLRSEHIPFNFFVPMMDDFDAAAKVFDELIEENAIAKIIDIKIEYAPEKQYALNDGTSFDTFVLYQHIDGSIGGIGIEIKYTEAGYQLKRGSKEEKDILQGKTSNILTSLVAVTTIKTVCHPY
;
A
#
# COMPACT_ATOMS: atom_id res chain seq x y z
N MET A 1 12.61 -29.54 -2.70
CA MET A 1 12.53 -28.69 -3.90
C MET A 1 11.25 -29.06 -4.66
N TYR A 2 10.13 -28.43 -4.33
CA TYR A 2 8.85 -28.69 -5.01
C TYR A 2 8.79 -27.79 -6.24
N LYS A 3 9.22 -28.27 -7.40
CA LYS A 3 8.81 -27.73 -8.68
C LYS A 3 7.31 -28.05 -8.84
N LEU A 4 6.44 -27.09 -8.53
CA LEU A 4 5.09 -27.13 -9.07
C LEU A 4 5.25 -27.13 -10.59
N LYS A 5 4.91 -28.25 -11.24
CA LYS A 5 4.81 -28.30 -12.68
C LYS A 5 3.66 -27.38 -13.10
N ILE A 6 4.00 -26.14 -13.44
CA ILE A 6 3.06 -25.17 -14.03
C ILE A 6 2.43 -25.77 -15.31
N ASP A 7 3.14 -26.67 -15.96
CA ASP A 7 2.72 -27.40 -17.17
C ASP A 7 1.58 -28.42 -16.97
N ALA A 8 1.17 -28.68 -15.71
CA ALA A 8 0.15 -29.70 -15.41
C ALA A 8 -1.28 -29.13 -15.28
N TRP A 9 -1.47 -27.82 -15.45
CA TRP A 9 -2.78 -27.20 -15.33
C TRP A 9 -3.30 -26.85 -16.73
N PRO A 10 -4.46 -27.38 -17.14
CA PRO A 10 -5.08 -26.98 -18.41
C PRO A 10 -5.25 -25.45 -18.40
N ILE A 11 -4.82 -24.80 -19.46
CA ILE A 11 -4.87 -23.33 -19.63
C ILE A 11 -6.30 -22.76 -19.42
N ASN A 12 -7.30 -23.64 -19.47
CA ASN A 12 -8.72 -23.28 -19.36
C ASN A 12 -9.33 -23.46 -17.96
N GLU A 13 -8.64 -24.08 -17.02
CA GLU A 13 -9.14 -24.26 -15.65
C GLU A 13 -8.36 -23.38 -14.69
N VAL A 14 -8.92 -22.20 -14.40
CA VAL A 14 -8.43 -21.39 -13.27
C VAL A 14 -8.80 -22.14 -12.00
N PRO A 15 -7.82 -22.59 -11.18
CA PRO A 15 -8.14 -23.23 -9.93
C PRO A 15 -8.98 -22.29 -9.09
N THR A 16 -10.20 -22.69 -8.80
CA THR A 16 -11.06 -21.88 -7.92
C THR A 16 -10.46 -21.91 -6.51
N PRO A 17 -9.93 -20.81 -6.01
CA PRO A 17 -9.37 -20.82 -4.68
C PRO A 17 -10.48 -21.07 -3.66
N LYS A 18 -10.13 -21.70 -2.54
CA LYS A 18 -11.06 -21.86 -1.43
C LYS A 18 -11.63 -20.52 -0.99
N VAL A 19 -12.92 -20.48 -0.72
CA VAL A 19 -13.59 -19.29 -0.21
C VAL A 19 -13.27 -19.13 1.28
N CYS A 20 -12.74 -17.97 1.65
CA CYS A 20 -12.55 -17.61 3.05
C CYS A 20 -13.86 -17.07 3.61
N MET A 21 -14.57 -17.89 4.42
CA MET A 21 -15.89 -17.51 4.93
C MET A 21 -15.86 -16.33 5.90
N SER A 22 -14.74 -16.09 6.58
CA SER A 22 -14.57 -14.94 7.48
C SER A 22 -14.28 -13.61 6.75
N ASP A 23 -14.00 -13.65 5.44
CA ASP A 23 -13.78 -12.43 4.67
C ASP A 23 -15.11 -11.70 4.42
N SER A 24 -15.06 -10.36 4.44
CA SER A 24 -16.16 -9.53 3.95
C SER A 24 -16.43 -9.79 2.45
N ILE A 25 -17.60 -9.37 1.97
CA ILE A 25 -17.95 -9.51 0.54
C ILE A 25 -16.89 -8.84 -0.34
N PHE A 26 -16.44 -7.62 0.02
CA PHE A 26 -15.40 -6.91 -0.69
C PHE A 26 -14.08 -7.70 -0.72
N LYS A 27 -13.63 -8.17 0.44
CA LYS A 27 -12.38 -8.92 0.56
C LYS A 27 -12.41 -10.23 -0.24
N ARG A 28 -13.55 -10.90 -0.30
CA ARG A 28 -13.72 -12.09 -1.15
C ARG A 28 -13.58 -11.77 -2.64
N LYS A 29 -14.18 -10.65 -3.09
CA LYS A 29 -14.04 -10.18 -4.48
C LYS A 29 -12.59 -9.80 -4.80
N ALA A 30 -11.94 -9.04 -3.92
CA ALA A 30 -10.54 -8.66 -4.06
C ALA A 30 -9.62 -9.90 -4.13
N ARG A 31 -9.85 -10.88 -3.25
CA ARG A 31 -9.09 -12.14 -3.23
C ARG A 31 -9.25 -12.92 -4.53
N LYS A 32 -10.49 -13.04 -5.03
CA LYS A 32 -10.74 -13.68 -6.33
C LYS A 32 -10.03 -12.93 -7.45
N HIS A 33 -10.16 -11.61 -7.52
CA HIS A 33 -9.48 -10.77 -8.51
C HIS A 33 -7.96 -10.97 -8.49
N GLN A 34 -7.34 -10.88 -7.32
CA GLN A 34 -5.90 -11.07 -7.19
C GLN A 34 -5.46 -12.51 -7.52
N SER A 35 -6.27 -13.50 -7.19
CA SER A 35 -6.00 -14.89 -7.58
C SER A 35 -6.06 -15.09 -9.10
N ASP A 36 -7.08 -14.51 -9.75
CA ASP A 36 -7.22 -14.54 -11.20
C ASP A 36 -6.07 -13.80 -11.89
N PHE A 37 -5.70 -12.61 -11.38
CA PHE A 37 -4.57 -11.81 -11.87
C PHE A 37 -3.25 -12.57 -11.74
N ARG A 38 -2.98 -13.14 -10.57
CA ARG A 38 -1.81 -13.96 -10.31
C ARG A 38 -1.67 -15.09 -11.35
N TRP A 39 -2.78 -15.78 -11.60
CA TRP A 39 -2.78 -16.91 -12.51
C TRP A 39 -2.70 -16.48 -13.99
N ARG A 40 -3.58 -15.58 -14.41
CA ARG A 40 -3.75 -15.21 -15.82
C ARG A 40 -2.69 -14.25 -16.35
N VAL A 41 -2.22 -13.33 -15.50
CA VAL A 41 -1.32 -12.24 -15.91
C VAL A 41 0.11 -12.49 -15.44
N LEU A 42 0.28 -12.85 -14.17
CA LEU A 42 1.61 -13.07 -13.63
C LEU A 42 2.16 -14.47 -13.91
N HIS A 43 1.30 -15.41 -14.27
CA HIS A 43 1.64 -16.83 -14.48
C HIS A 43 2.37 -17.44 -13.28
N CYS A 44 1.95 -17.07 -12.07
CA CYS A 44 2.58 -17.47 -10.80
C CYS A 44 1.74 -18.51 -10.06
N GLY A 45 2.42 -19.41 -9.35
CA GLY A 45 1.80 -20.32 -8.39
C GLY A 45 1.34 -19.60 -7.11
N HIS A 46 0.44 -20.22 -6.36
CA HIS A 46 0.10 -19.79 -5.00
C HIS A 46 0.77 -20.69 -3.98
N ASN A 47 1.02 -20.18 -2.78
CA ASN A 47 1.61 -20.96 -1.70
C ASN A 47 0.53 -21.79 -0.96
N PRO A 48 0.36 -23.09 -1.26
CA PRO A 48 -0.68 -23.92 -0.66
C PRO A 48 -0.41 -24.22 0.82
N ASN A 49 0.83 -24.13 1.23
CA ASN A 49 1.27 -24.46 2.59
C ASN A 49 1.14 -23.28 3.56
N HIS A 50 0.95 -22.07 3.06
CA HIS A 50 0.70 -20.91 3.89
C HIS A 50 -0.77 -20.87 4.31
N ARG A 51 -1.03 -20.57 5.60
CA ARG A 51 -2.40 -20.56 6.17
C ARG A 51 -3.45 -19.83 5.29
N ILE A 52 -3.06 -18.72 4.67
CA ILE A 52 -3.93 -17.96 3.77
C ILE A 52 -3.63 -18.20 2.28
N GLY A 53 -2.57 -18.95 1.96
CA GLY A 53 -2.17 -19.23 0.58
C GLY A 53 -3.21 -20.08 -0.17
N GLN A 54 -3.88 -21.00 0.54
CA GLN A 54 -4.97 -21.81 -0.01
C GLN A 54 -6.12 -20.98 -0.64
N TYR A 55 -6.19 -19.69 -0.33
CA TYR A 55 -7.18 -18.77 -0.88
C TYR A 55 -6.70 -18.06 -2.16
N GLY A 56 -5.55 -18.43 -2.69
CA GLY A 56 -5.06 -18.03 -4.01
C GLY A 56 -4.43 -16.64 -4.13
N SER A 57 -4.44 -15.82 -3.08
CA SER A 57 -3.90 -14.45 -3.10
C SER A 57 -2.54 -14.31 -2.40
N TYR A 58 -1.80 -15.38 -2.29
CA TYR A 58 -0.49 -15.42 -1.65
C TYR A 58 0.51 -16.12 -2.57
N LEU A 59 1.50 -15.39 -3.06
CA LEU A 59 2.50 -15.91 -3.99
C LEU A 59 3.39 -16.97 -3.33
N LEU A 60 3.93 -17.87 -4.14
CA LEU A 60 5.09 -18.65 -3.77
C LEU A 60 6.25 -17.72 -3.45
N TRP A 61 7.12 -18.15 -2.53
CA TRP A 61 8.25 -17.30 -2.14
C TRP A 61 9.20 -17.04 -3.31
N GLU A 62 9.43 -18.03 -4.16
CA GLU A 62 10.26 -17.93 -5.35
C GLU A 62 9.76 -16.84 -6.32
N ASP A 63 8.46 -16.71 -6.49
CA ASP A 63 7.85 -15.66 -7.32
C ASP A 63 7.85 -14.30 -6.60
N ALA A 64 7.60 -14.31 -5.30
CA ALA A 64 7.55 -13.12 -4.47
C ALA A 64 8.89 -12.37 -4.45
N VAL A 65 10.01 -13.09 -4.28
CA VAL A 65 11.37 -12.49 -4.26
C VAL A 65 11.81 -11.97 -5.63
N LEU A 66 11.20 -12.44 -6.70
CA LEU A 66 11.38 -11.91 -8.05
C LEU A 66 10.54 -10.64 -8.31
N GLY A 67 9.81 -10.18 -7.29
CA GLY A 67 9.02 -8.95 -7.36
C GLY A 67 7.70 -9.08 -8.11
N LYS A 68 7.15 -10.28 -8.23
CA LYS A 68 5.90 -10.51 -8.98
C LYS A 68 4.67 -9.80 -8.37
N ASN A 69 4.74 -9.38 -7.10
CA ASN A 69 3.71 -8.54 -6.46
C ASN A 69 3.93 -7.04 -6.74
N PHE A 70 4.94 -6.68 -7.50
CA PHE A 70 5.34 -5.30 -7.73
C PHE A 70 5.38 -4.97 -9.22
N TYR A 71 5.38 -3.68 -9.52
CA TYR A 71 5.48 -3.17 -10.88
C TYR A 71 6.86 -3.52 -11.46
N THR A 72 6.90 -4.54 -12.27
CA THR A 72 8.14 -5.19 -12.76
C THR A 72 9.16 -4.23 -13.36
N PRO A 73 8.81 -3.21 -14.18
CA PRO A 73 9.79 -2.27 -14.73
C PRO A 73 10.56 -1.48 -13.65
N TYR A 74 9.95 -1.31 -12.46
CA TYR A 74 10.54 -0.58 -11.34
C TYR A 74 11.02 -1.48 -10.21
N TRP A 75 10.93 -2.79 -10.37
CA TRP A 75 11.27 -3.73 -9.31
C TRP A 75 12.63 -3.50 -8.63
N PRO A 76 13.75 -3.25 -9.36
CA PRO A 76 15.03 -2.99 -8.69
C PRO A 76 15.00 -1.78 -7.75
N LYS A 77 14.32 -0.69 -8.14
CA LYS A 77 14.17 0.51 -7.33
C LYS A 77 13.21 0.30 -6.17
N ILE A 78 12.10 -0.40 -6.42
CA ILE A 78 11.12 -0.77 -5.39
C ILE A 78 11.78 -1.66 -4.34
N LYS A 79 12.54 -2.67 -4.76
CA LYS A 79 13.27 -3.54 -3.85
C LYS A 79 14.23 -2.74 -2.96
N HIS A 80 15.01 -1.84 -3.56
CA HIS A 80 15.92 -0.96 -2.83
C HIS A 80 15.16 -0.07 -1.82
N ALA A 81 14.02 0.49 -2.20
CA ALA A 81 13.19 1.30 -1.30
C ALA A 81 12.66 0.48 -0.12
N ILE A 82 12.23 -0.76 -0.34
CA ILE A 82 11.79 -1.67 0.72
C ILE A 82 12.96 -2.02 1.67
N GLU A 83 14.12 -2.36 1.11
CA GLU A 83 15.32 -2.69 1.89
C GLU A 83 15.80 -1.50 2.73
N ASN A 84 15.76 -0.31 2.19
CA ASN A 84 16.10 0.92 2.93
C ASN A 84 15.10 1.24 4.04
N ARG A 85 13.81 0.99 3.81
CA ARG A 85 12.77 1.21 4.82
C ARG A 85 12.85 0.20 5.96
N TYR A 86 13.27 -1.03 5.67
CA TYR A 86 13.30 -2.14 6.61
C TYR A 86 14.71 -2.78 6.71
N PRO A 87 15.77 -2.00 7.00
CA PRO A 87 17.16 -2.44 6.87
C PRO A 87 17.55 -3.61 7.78
N ASN A 88 16.85 -3.77 8.90
CA ASN A 88 17.11 -4.83 9.88
C ASN A 88 16.07 -5.95 9.86
N SER A 89 15.13 -5.91 8.93
CA SER A 89 14.07 -6.91 8.88
C SER A 89 14.57 -8.23 8.34
N LYS A 90 14.16 -9.29 9.01
CA LYS A 90 14.42 -10.65 8.55
C LYS A 90 13.48 -11.02 7.42
N GLN A 91 13.90 -11.96 6.59
CA GLN A 91 13.11 -12.42 5.44
C GLN A 91 11.65 -12.76 5.80
N TYR A 92 11.40 -13.42 6.90
CA TYR A 92 10.05 -13.82 7.29
C TYR A 92 9.16 -12.61 7.65
N GLU A 93 9.75 -11.50 8.10
CA GLU A 93 9.02 -10.27 8.43
C GLU A 93 8.59 -9.55 7.15
N LEU A 94 9.40 -9.64 6.09
CA LEU A 94 9.10 -9.06 4.78
C LEU A 94 8.22 -9.97 3.91
N THR A 95 8.07 -11.25 4.26
CA THR A 95 7.25 -12.18 3.48
C THR A 95 5.82 -11.66 3.22
N PRO A 96 5.12 -11.03 4.17
CA PRO A 96 3.79 -10.50 3.89
C PRO A 96 3.77 -9.41 2.83
N ILE A 97 4.73 -8.50 2.82
CA ILE A 97 4.77 -7.41 1.82
C ILE A 97 5.14 -7.93 0.43
N TYR A 98 6.00 -8.96 0.36
CA TYR A 98 6.41 -9.56 -0.91
C TYR A 98 5.35 -10.49 -1.49
N ALA A 99 4.68 -11.29 -0.67
CA ALA A 99 3.87 -12.41 -1.14
C ALA A 99 2.35 -12.21 -1.02
N ASN A 100 1.87 -11.37 -0.09
CA ASN A 100 0.44 -11.21 0.15
C ASN A 100 -0.15 -10.10 -0.73
N MET A 101 -0.81 -10.48 -1.80
CA MET A 101 -1.39 -9.57 -2.79
C MET A 101 -2.60 -8.74 -2.25
N LEU A 102 -3.04 -8.98 -1.01
CA LEU A 102 -4.17 -8.26 -0.40
C LEU A 102 -3.74 -7.22 0.64
N ARG A 103 -2.44 -7.04 0.88
CA ARG A 103 -1.97 -6.01 1.81
C ARG A 103 -1.95 -4.64 1.15
N SER A 104 -2.22 -3.59 1.92
CA SER A 104 -2.05 -2.22 1.45
C SER A 104 -0.58 -1.80 1.39
N GLU A 105 0.29 -2.38 2.20
CA GLU A 105 1.69 -2.00 2.39
C GLU A 105 2.55 -2.00 1.11
N HIS A 106 2.23 -2.84 0.10
CA HIS A 106 2.97 -2.84 -1.16
C HIS A 106 2.51 -1.77 -2.14
N ILE A 107 1.32 -1.19 -1.94
CA ILE A 107 0.73 -0.18 -2.84
C ILE A 107 1.57 1.10 -2.89
N PRO A 108 2.01 1.68 -1.75
CA PRO A 108 2.88 2.85 -1.76
C PRO A 108 4.13 2.67 -2.62
N PHE A 109 4.80 1.53 -2.51
CA PHE A 109 5.99 1.25 -3.30
C PHE A 109 5.69 1.14 -4.79
N ASN A 110 4.56 0.52 -5.16
CA ASN A 110 4.16 0.37 -6.56
C ASN A 110 3.79 1.71 -7.22
N PHE A 111 3.16 2.61 -6.48
CA PHE A 111 2.68 3.89 -7.01
C PHE A 111 3.73 4.98 -6.94
N PHE A 112 4.40 5.14 -5.79
CA PHE A 112 5.19 6.35 -5.55
C PHE A 112 6.67 6.17 -5.87
N VAL A 113 7.24 4.96 -5.86
CA VAL A 113 8.62 4.76 -6.33
C VAL A 113 8.78 5.18 -7.80
N PRO A 114 7.87 4.83 -8.74
CA PRO A 114 7.93 5.39 -10.09
C PRO A 114 7.83 6.92 -10.15
N MET A 115 7.03 7.55 -9.30
CA MET A 115 6.88 9.00 -9.27
C MET A 115 8.14 9.73 -8.77
N MET A 116 9.00 9.05 -8.00
CA MET A 116 10.28 9.62 -7.55
C MET A 116 11.27 9.86 -8.71
N ASP A 117 11.05 9.26 -9.86
CA ASP A 117 11.90 9.46 -11.04
C ASP A 117 11.52 10.70 -11.86
N ASP A 118 10.31 11.19 -11.70
CA ASP A 118 9.78 12.34 -12.46
C ASP A 118 8.89 13.20 -11.56
N PHE A 119 9.51 14.10 -10.81
CA PHE A 119 8.81 15.02 -9.94
C PHE A 119 7.92 16.02 -10.67
N ASP A 120 8.22 16.33 -11.94
CA ASP A 120 7.40 17.23 -12.74
C ASP A 120 6.07 16.55 -13.14
N ALA A 121 6.14 15.26 -13.51
CA ALA A 121 4.94 14.46 -13.74
C ALA A 121 4.15 14.23 -12.43
N ALA A 122 4.85 13.94 -11.34
CA ALA A 122 4.24 13.77 -10.01
C ALA A 122 3.52 15.05 -9.56
N ALA A 123 4.13 16.24 -9.77
CA ALA A 123 3.52 17.52 -9.43
C ALA A 123 2.16 17.71 -10.11
N LYS A 124 2.07 17.40 -11.41
CA LYS A 124 0.81 17.49 -12.18
C LYS A 124 -0.26 16.56 -11.63
N VAL A 125 0.12 15.31 -11.28
CA VAL A 125 -0.82 14.34 -10.72
C VAL A 125 -1.36 14.80 -9.37
N PHE A 126 -0.48 15.27 -8.48
CA PHE A 126 -0.91 15.73 -7.16
C PHE A 126 -1.70 17.03 -7.22
N ASP A 127 -1.34 17.95 -8.11
CA ASP A 127 -2.06 19.20 -8.31
C ASP A 127 -3.49 18.97 -8.80
N GLU A 128 -3.65 18.02 -9.73
CA GLU A 128 -4.98 17.58 -10.19
C GLU A 128 -5.78 16.90 -9.08
N LEU A 129 -5.12 16.10 -8.21
CA LEU A 129 -5.78 15.38 -7.12
C LEU A 129 -6.28 16.29 -6.00
N ILE A 130 -5.57 17.37 -5.70
CA ILE A 130 -6.00 18.33 -4.66
C ILE A 130 -6.88 19.45 -5.21
N GLU A 131 -7.06 19.51 -6.54
CA GLU A 131 -7.93 20.49 -7.23
C GLU A 131 -7.60 21.97 -6.94
N GLU A 132 -6.39 22.29 -6.50
CA GLU A 132 -6.01 23.63 -6.05
C GLU A 132 -5.17 24.41 -7.07
N ASN A 133 -4.59 23.75 -8.08
CA ASN A 133 -3.59 24.34 -9.00
C ASN A 133 -2.50 25.11 -8.24
N ALA A 134 -2.04 24.49 -7.15
CA ALA A 134 -1.23 25.16 -6.15
C ALA A 134 0.21 24.61 -6.08
N ILE A 135 0.49 23.46 -6.70
CA ILE A 135 1.79 22.80 -6.61
C ILE A 135 2.72 23.32 -7.71
N ALA A 136 3.74 24.07 -7.31
CA ALA A 136 4.79 24.52 -8.22
C ALA A 136 5.78 23.38 -8.54
N LYS A 137 6.15 22.59 -7.54
CA LYS A 137 7.03 21.42 -7.69
C LYS A 137 6.96 20.49 -6.50
N ILE A 138 7.23 19.20 -6.74
CA ILE A 138 7.50 18.23 -5.68
C ILE A 138 8.94 18.40 -5.20
N ILE A 139 9.14 18.38 -3.89
CA ILE A 139 10.45 18.44 -3.24
C ILE A 139 10.92 17.05 -2.86
N ASP A 140 10.02 16.23 -2.30
CA ASP A 140 10.35 14.88 -1.84
C ASP A 140 9.09 14.00 -1.75
N ILE A 141 9.25 12.70 -1.91
CA ILE A 141 8.21 11.68 -1.68
C ILE A 141 8.80 10.64 -0.74
N LYS A 142 8.19 10.47 0.43
CA LYS A 142 8.61 9.52 1.47
C LYS A 142 7.57 8.44 1.66
N ILE A 143 7.99 7.19 1.56
CA ILE A 143 7.12 6.02 1.82
C ILE A 143 7.29 5.63 3.28
N GLU A 144 6.19 5.27 3.95
CA GLU A 144 6.16 4.89 5.36
C GLU A 144 6.81 5.96 6.27
N TYR A 145 6.42 7.20 6.07
CA TYR A 145 7.00 8.35 6.77
C TYR A 145 6.39 8.53 8.16
N ALA A 146 7.24 8.41 9.16
CA ALA A 146 6.92 8.80 10.53
C ALA A 146 7.57 10.15 10.83
N PRO A 147 6.81 11.25 10.98
CA PRO A 147 7.38 12.53 11.36
C PRO A 147 7.96 12.44 12.79
N GLU A 148 8.95 13.28 13.07
CA GLU A 148 9.50 13.37 14.43
C GLU A 148 8.39 13.75 15.42
N LYS A 149 8.33 13.04 16.54
CA LYS A 149 7.25 13.17 17.54
C LYS A 149 6.98 14.61 17.98
N GLN A 150 8.03 15.42 18.10
CA GLN A 150 7.93 16.82 18.51
C GLN A 150 7.19 17.71 17.49
N TYR A 151 7.16 17.32 16.21
CA TYR A 151 6.47 18.01 15.12
C TYR A 151 5.17 17.34 14.72
N ALA A 152 4.80 16.25 15.39
CA ALA A 152 3.63 15.44 15.11
C ALA A 152 2.70 15.35 16.32
N LEU A 153 1.86 14.31 16.34
CA LEU A 153 0.90 14.02 17.41
C LEU A 153 1.53 13.61 18.75
N ASN A 154 2.85 13.51 18.82
CA ASN A 154 3.59 12.89 19.92
C ASN A 154 3.20 11.40 20.11
N ASP A 155 2.69 10.78 19.07
CA ASP A 155 2.39 9.36 18.99
C ASP A 155 3.32 8.66 17.97
N GLY A 156 3.05 7.43 17.65
CA GLY A 156 3.81 6.65 16.67
C GLY A 156 3.16 6.62 15.28
N THR A 157 2.31 7.60 14.96
CA THR A 157 1.59 7.65 13.69
C THR A 157 2.57 7.84 12.53
N SER A 158 2.41 7.04 11.49
CA SER A 158 3.11 7.17 10.22
C SER A 158 2.10 7.29 9.09
N PHE A 159 2.50 7.98 8.02
CA PHE A 159 1.78 8.00 6.77
C PHE A 159 2.31 6.89 5.86
N ASP A 160 1.45 6.19 5.15
CA ASP A 160 1.87 5.24 4.13
C ASP A 160 2.72 5.93 3.04
N THR A 161 2.39 7.19 2.73
CA THR A 161 3.22 8.07 1.90
C THR A 161 3.07 9.52 2.35
N PHE A 162 4.15 10.27 2.28
CA PHE A 162 4.16 11.72 2.52
C PHE A 162 4.85 12.43 1.35
N VAL A 163 4.16 13.39 0.76
CA VAL A 163 4.66 14.20 -0.35
C VAL A 163 4.93 15.61 0.16
N LEU A 164 6.17 16.05 0.04
CA LEU A 164 6.60 17.41 0.36
C LEU A 164 6.63 18.20 -0.96
N TYR A 165 5.97 19.36 -1.00
CA TYR A 165 5.92 20.17 -2.20
C TYR A 165 6.12 21.66 -1.91
N GLN A 166 6.49 22.41 -2.93
CA GLN A 166 6.48 23.86 -2.90
C GLN A 166 5.20 24.34 -3.58
N HIS A 167 4.47 25.20 -2.90
CA HIS A 167 3.32 25.92 -3.41
C HIS A 167 3.75 27.02 -4.38
N ILE A 168 2.85 27.46 -5.26
CA ILE A 168 3.12 28.54 -6.24
C ILE A 168 3.48 29.88 -5.58
N ASP A 169 3.06 30.13 -4.35
CA ASP A 169 3.43 31.33 -3.57
C ASP A 169 4.81 31.20 -2.89
N GLY A 170 5.51 30.07 -3.10
CA GLY A 170 6.82 29.78 -2.52
C GLY A 170 6.78 29.11 -1.15
N SER A 171 5.64 28.98 -0.52
CA SER A 171 5.50 28.26 0.75
C SER A 171 5.70 26.74 0.59
N ILE A 172 5.92 26.06 1.70
CA ILE A 172 6.12 24.61 1.71
C ILE A 172 4.87 23.94 2.26
N GLY A 173 4.35 22.98 1.51
CA GLY A 173 3.20 22.18 1.88
C GLY A 173 3.53 20.69 1.96
N GLY A 174 2.62 19.91 2.56
CA GLY A 174 2.75 18.46 2.67
C GLY A 174 1.42 17.75 2.48
N ILE A 175 1.44 16.62 1.78
CA ILE A 175 0.29 15.74 1.57
C ILE A 175 0.57 14.42 2.28
N GLY A 176 -0.19 14.13 3.34
CA GLY A 176 -0.17 12.82 4.00
C GLY A 176 -1.16 11.87 3.34
N ILE A 177 -0.70 10.68 2.98
CA ILE A 177 -1.51 9.68 2.28
C ILE A 177 -1.58 8.42 3.13
N GLU A 178 -2.80 7.96 3.38
CA GLU A 178 -3.11 6.70 4.05
C GLU A 178 -3.82 5.77 3.06
N ILE A 179 -3.36 4.54 2.92
CA ILE A 179 -3.86 3.57 1.94
C ILE A 179 -4.52 2.41 2.65
N LYS A 180 -5.77 2.14 2.31
CA LYS A 180 -6.50 0.96 2.78
C LYS A 180 -6.99 0.17 1.57
N TYR A 181 -6.72 -1.12 1.57
CA TYR A 181 -7.15 -2.03 0.49
C TYR A 181 -8.21 -2.99 0.97
N THR A 182 -7.82 -4.05 1.69
CA THR A 182 -8.76 -5.06 2.18
C THR A 182 -8.84 -5.13 3.70
N GLU A 183 -8.10 -4.28 4.37
CA GLU A 183 -8.10 -4.15 5.82
C GLU A 183 -9.45 -3.63 6.28
N ALA A 184 -9.93 -4.14 7.40
CA ALA A 184 -11.10 -3.55 8.07
C ALA A 184 -10.73 -2.13 8.52
N GLY A 185 -11.69 -1.20 8.40
CA GLY A 185 -11.51 0.14 8.96
C GLY A 185 -11.13 0.07 10.43
N TYR A 186 -10.23 0.93 10.86
CA TYR A 186 -9.87 1.04 12.28
C TYR A 186 -11.11 1.48 13.06
N GLN A 187 -11.57 0.62 13.95
CA GLN A 187 -12.62 0.99 14.88
C GLN A 187 -11.96 1.41 16.20
N LEU A 188 -12.21 2.65 16.61
CA LEU A 188 -11.77 3.12 17.92
C LEU A 188 -12.37 2.20 18.99
N LYS A 189 -11.52 1.68 19.84
CA LYS A 189 -11.96 0.87 20.97
C LYS A 189 -12.72 1.77 21.95
N ARG A 190 -14.00 1.46 22.20
CA ARG A 190 -14.83 2.20 23.14
C ARG A 190 -14.12 2.35 24.50
N GLY A 191 -14.01 3.58 24.98
CA GLY A 191 -13.32 3.91 26.23
C GLY A 191 -11.81 3.97 26.13
N SER A 192 -11.22 3.87 24.90
CA SER A 192 -9.79 4.05 24.69
C SER A 192 -9.38 5.51 24.96
N LYS A 193 -8.08 5.72 25.12
CA LYS A 193 -7.51 7.06 25.26
C LYS A 193 -7.78 7.90 24.02
N GLU A 194 -7.60 7.29 22.82
CA GLU A 194 -7.82 7.93 21.53
C GLU A 194 -9.26 8.43 21.38
N GLU A 195 -10.26 7.59 21.73
CA GLU A 195 -11.66 8.00 21.70
C GLU A 195 -11.92 9.18 22.64
N LYS A 196 -11.39 9.12 23.87
CA LYS A 196 -11.54 10.18 24.84
C LYS A 196 -10.88 11.48 24.39
N ASP A 197 -9.70 11.41 23.79
CA ASP A 197 -8.97 12.57 23.29
C ASP A 197 -9.72 13.22 22.11
N ILE A 198 -10.29 12.43 21.19
CA ILE A 198 -11.15 12.93 20.12
C ILE A 198 -12.42 13.57 20.65
N LEU A 199 -13.12 12.92 21.60
CA LEU A 199 -14.35 13.46 22.20
C LEU A 199 -14.10 14.73 23.01
N GLN A 200 -12.87 14.93 23.52
CA GLN A 200 -12.47 16.14 24.21
C GLN A 200 -11.99 17.25 23.28
N GLY A 201 -12.08 17.05 21.97
CA GLY A 201 -11.63 18.03 20.97
C GLY A 201 -10.10 18.26 20.99
N LYS A 202 -9.34 17.32 21.53
CA LYS A 202 -7.87 17.37 21.44
C LYS A 202 -7.48 17.05 20.01
N THR A 203 -7.37 18.11 19.22
CA THR A 203 -6.86 18.03 17.86
C THR A 203 -5.35 17.83 17.88
N SER A 204 -4.88 17.05 16.94
CA SER A 204 -3.46 16.85 16.74
C SER A 204 -2.80 18.13 16.21
N ASN A 205 -1.57 18.37 16.60
CA ASN A 205 -0.77 19.48 16.07
C ASN A 205 -0.59 19.41 14.54
N ILE A 206 -0.76 18.21 13.95
CA ILE A 206 -0.74 18.02 12.49
C ILE A 206 -1.94 18.70 11.84
N LEU A 207 -3.15 18.63 12.42
CA LEU A 207 -4.34 19.26 11.86
C LEU A 207 -4.29 20.80 11.90
N THR A 208 -3.47 21.36 12.77
CA THR A 208 -3.25 22.81 12.82
C THR A 208 -2.17 23.30 11.87
N SER A 209 -1.35 22.41 11.33
CA SER A 209 -0.25 22.73 10.41
C SER A 209 -0.42 22.15 8.99
N LEU A 210 -1.41 21.28 8.76
CA LEU A 210 -1.73 20.75 7.44
C LEU A 210 -2.95 21.45 6.85
N VAL A 211 -2.76 22.12 5.73
CA VAL A 211 -3.81 22.84 5.01
C VAL A 211 -4.81 21.90 4.33
N ALA A 212 -4.43 20.64 4.08
CA ALA A 212 -5.33 19.64 3.52
C ALA A 212 -4.99 18.22 3.99
N VAL A 213 -6.00 17.48 4.44
CA VAL A 213 -5.96 16.02 4.58
C VAL A 213 -6.88 15.44 3.51
N THR A 214 -6.29 15.01 2.40
CA THR A 214 -7.06 14.34 1.34
C THR A 214 -7.02 12.83 1.56
N THR A 215 -8.16 12.25 1.88
CA THR A 215 -8.33 10.80 1.90
C THR A 215 -8.66 10.33 0.50
N ILE A 216 -7.70 9.78 -0.21
CA ILE A 216 -7.95 9.14 -1.50
C ILE A 216 -8.64 7.81 -1.24
N LYS A 217 -9.95 7.76 -1.41
CA LYS A 217 -10.70 6.51 -1.45
C LYS A 217 -10.56 5.92 -2.84
N THR A 218 -9.77 4.86 -2.98
CA THR A 218 -9.75 4.10 -4.22
C THR A 218 -11.11 3.44 -4.40
N VAL A 219 -11.96 4.05 -5.21
CA VAL A 219 -13.22 3.43 -5.64
C VAL A 219 -12.88 2.47 -6.78
N CYS A 220 -12.74 1.19 -6.47
CA CYS A 220 -12.73 0.18 -7.52
C CYS A 220 -14.13 0.16 -8.16
N HIS A 221 -14.26 0.75 -9.33
CA HIS A 221 -15.47 0.54 -10.14
C HIS A 221 -15.58 -0.95 -10.48
N PRO A 222 -16.73 -1.58 -10.29
CA PRO A 222 -16.96 -2.94 -10.74
C PRO A 222 -17.07 -2.92 -12.28
N TYR A 223 -16.13 -3.55 -12.95
CA TYR A 223 -16.36 -4.06 -14.31
C TYR A 223 -16.97 -5.46 -14.23
#